data_1c2ea6355285ccb0d26359cfc8058fcd
#
_entry.id   1c2ea6355285ccb0d26359cfc8058fcd
#
_cell.length_a   1.000
_cell.length_b   1.000
_cell.length_c   1.000
_cell.angle_alpha   90.00
_cell.angle_beta   90.00
_cell.angle_gamma   90.00
#
_symmetry.space_group_name_H-M   'P 1'
#
loop_
_entity.id
_entity.type
_entity.pdbx_description
1 polymer ?
#
loop_
_entity_poly.entity_id
_entity_poly.type
_entity_poly.pdbx_seq_one_letter_code
_entity_poly.pdbx_strand_id
1 'polypeptide(L)'
;MTYSFAEKKRIRKSFAKRASVLDVPFLLATQLESFAAFLQAEVPAEKRKNEGLQAAFTSIFPIVSHSGNARLEFVSFMLGEPAFDVSECHQRGLTFASSLRAKVRLVIMDREAPETVKEVKEQEVYMGEIPLMTTNGSFVINGTERVIVSQLHRSPGVFFEHDRGKTHSSGKLLFSARIIPYRGSWLDFEFDPKDTLFFRVDRRRKMPVTTLLKAIGMSSEEILSEFFEFDTFLLGKEKVEFTLIPERLRGEVAKFDFVAPDGTVIVAKDKRITAKHIRDIATAGIKQIVVPEDFILGRVVARNIIDKSTGEVVANANDEITETLLANLREAEISTIETLYTNDLDRGAFISNTLRADETVSRQAARVAIYRMMRPGEPPTEEAVEILFRGLFYSDERYDLSGVGRMKFNRRLGRQDVLEYKVMVRGLASRAEAALKNLSDGSGFSLAAIQDLVSLLPHGPRALCENMTLADAEALAAKIKPLGANVEAREQLTLSPRDIVEVIKILVELRNGRGEIDDIDHLGNRRVRSVGELAENQFRAGLVRVERAVKERLSQAESDNLMPHDLINAKPISAAVKELSLIHISEPTRPY
;
A
#
# COMPACT_ATOMS: atom_id res chain seq x y z
N MET A 1 54.69 -3.35 -6.40
CA MET A 1 55.31 -4.19 -5.31
C MET A 1 54.87 -5.63 -5.53
N THR A 2 55.81 -6.53 -5.79
CA THR A 2 55.54 -7.95 -5.92
C THR A 2 55.50 -8.55 -4.53
N TYR A 3 54.35 -8.82 -3.98
CA TYR A 3 54.23 -9.57 -2.74
C TYR A 3 54.52 -11.04 -3.03
N SER A 4 55.69 -11.50 -2.66
CA SER A 4 56.04 -12.91 -2.64
C SER A 4 55.77 -13.45 -1.24
N PHE A 5 54.67 -14.15 -1.07
CA PHE A 5 54.40 -14.91 0.14
C PHE A 5 54.96 -16.32 0.00
N ALA A 6 56.23 -16.46 0.22
CA ALA A 6 56.85 -17.77 0.39
C ALA A 6 56.66 -18.21 1.84
N GLU A 7 55.53 -18.75 2.20
CA GLU A 7 55.38 -19.50 3.43
C GLU A 7 56.06 -20.87 3.31
N LYS A 8 56.65 -21.29 4.36
CA LYS A 8 57.58 -22.41 4.54
C LYS A 8 57.25 -23.74 3.85
N LYS A 9 56.14 -23.95 3.20
CA LYS A 9 55.78 -25.19 2.50
C LYS A 9 54.80 -25.02 1.34
N ARG A 10 54.44 -23.79 0.90
CA ARG A 10 53.50 -23.57 -0.20
C ARG A 10 54.09 -22.65 -1.23
N ILE A 11 54.21 -23.14 -2.46
CA ILE A 11 54.52 -22.30 -3.62
C ILE A 11 53.23 -21.62 -4.08
N ARG A 12 53.13 -20.29 -3.89
CA ARG A 12 52.00 -19.53 -4.37
C ARG A 12 52.31 -18.97 -5.76
N LYS A 13 51.38 -19.14 -6.70
CA LYS A 13 51.45 -18.51 -8.01
C LYS A 13 51.28 -16.99 -7.86
N SER A 14 52.25 -16.23 -8.40
CA SER A 14 52.10 -14.77 -8.54
C SER A 14 51.39 -14.46 -9.84
N PHE A 15 50.36 -13.66 -9.76
CA PHE A 15 49.59 -13.14 -10.91
C PHE A 15 49.94 -11.66 -11.21
N ALA A 16 50.99 -11.13 -10.60
CA ALA A 16 51.38 -9.72 -10.70
C ALA A 16 51.68 -9.23 -12.14
N LYS A 17 52.00 -10.14 -13.06
CA LYS A 17 52.28 -9.81 -14.47
C LYS A 17 51.08 -10.00 -15.40
N ARG A 18 49.91 -10.40 -14.90
CA ARG A 18 48.68 -10.51 -15.72
C ARG A 18 47.96 -9.17 -15.77
N ALA A 19 47.51 -8.79 -16.98
CA ALA A 19 46.66 -7.64 -17.12
C ALA A 19 45.40 -7.79 -16.25
N SER A 20 44.99 -6.73 -15.60
CA SER A 20 43.72 -6.68 -14.87
C SER A 20 42.59 -6.92 -15.86
N VAL A 21 41.71 -7.88 -15.56
CA VAL A 21 40.53 -8.16 -16.38
C VAL A 21 39.41 -7.19 -16.05
N LEU A 22 39.37 -6.75 -14.80
CA LEU A 22 38.42 -5.77 -14.28
C LEU A 22 39.19 -4.78 -13.40
N ASP A 23 38.91 -3.50 -13.59
CA ASP A 23 39.43 -2.47 -12.71
C ASP A 23 38.79 -2.57 -11.34
N VAL A 24 39.54 -2.20 -10.28
CA VAL A 24 39.01 -2.13 -8.93
C VAL A 24 37.95 -1.02 -8.90
N PRO A 25 36.71 -1.33 -8.51
CA PRO A 25 35.68 -0.30 -8.42
C PRO A 25 36.06 0.75 -7.38
N PHE A 26 35.65 1.98 -7.61
CA PHE A 26 35.83 3.05 -6.62
C PHE A 26 34.96 2.78 -5.41
N LEU A 27 35.55 2.33 -4.30
CA LEU A 27 34.82 1.82 -3.13
C LEU A 27 34.00 2.90 -2.40
N LEU A 28 34.38 4.18 -2.55
CA LEU A 28 33.64 5.31 -1.96
C LEU A 28 32.53 5.86 -2.89
N ALA A 29 32.40 5.33 -4.10
CA ALA A 29 31.42 5.84 -5.09
C ALA A 29 29.99 5.87 -4.50
N THR A 30 29.57 4.78 -3.86
CA THR A 30 28.22 4.71 -3.25
C THR A 30 27.98 5.83 -2.24
N GLN A 31 29.00 6.22 -1.48
CA GLN A 31 28.89 7.27 -0.47
C GLN A 31 28.86 8.66 -1.11
N LEU A 32 29.84 8.94 -1.97
CA LEU A 32 30.02 10.26 -2.59
C LEU A 32 28.92 10.56 -3.62
N GLU A 33 28.64 9.63 -4.53
CA GLU A 33 27.64 9.82 -5.58
C GLU A 33 26.22 9.93 -5.00
N SER A 34 25.91 9.14 -3.98
CA SER A 34 24.61 9.22 -3.31
C SER A 34 24.37 10.57 -2.67
N PHE A 35 25.39 11.14 -2.02
CA PHE A 35 25.25 12.45 -1.38
C PHE A 35 25.27 13.59 -2.41
N ALA A 36 26.05 13.47 -3.48
CA ALA A 36 26.04 14.40 -4.60
C ALA A 36 24.67 14.43 -5.31
N ALA A 37 24.06 13.26 -5.50
CA ALA A 37 22.70 13.14 -6.04
C ALA A 37 21.64 13.77 -5.11
N PHE A 38 21.82 13.66 -3.79
CA PHE A 38 20.94 14.31 -2.82
C PHE A 38 21.02 15.85 -2.91
N LEU A 39 22.23 16.41 -2.96
CA LEU A 39 22.42 17.86 -3.01
C LEU A 39 22.13 18.47 -4.37
N GLN A 40 22.52 17.80 -5.47
CA GLN A 40 22.49 18.33 -6.83
C GLN A 40 23.06 19.77 -6.93
N ALA A 41 24.15 20.05 -6.17
CA ALA A 41 24.68 21.40 -6.01
C ALA A 41 25.21 22.01 -7.33
N GLU A 42 25.87 21.20 -8.16
CA GLU A 42 26.48 21.62 -9.43
C GLU A 42 25.48 21.68 -10.59
N VAL A 43 24.26 21.19 -10.39
CA VAL A 43 23.23 21.12 -11.45
C VAL A 43 22.41 22.41 -11.43
N PRO A 44 22.26 23.10 -12.60
CA PRO A 44 21.38 24.26 -12.72
C PRO A 44 19.94 23.93 -12.31
N ALA A 45 19.25 24.86 -11.66
CA ALA A 45 17.91 24.65 -11.10
C ALA A 45 16.90 24.05 -12.09
N GLU A 46 16.97 24.46 -13.36
CA GLU A 46 16.08 23.99 -14.44
C GLU A 46 16.32 22.54 -14.87
N LYS A 47 17.53 22.02 -14.65
CA LYS A 47 17.96 20.67 -15.06
C LYS A 47 18.01 19.67 -13.91
N ARG A 48 17.67 20.11 -12.70
CA ARG A 48 17.65 19.21 -11.52
C ARG A 48 16.62 18.11 -11.69
N LYS A 49 17.05 16.90 -11.39
CA LYS A 49 16.16 15.75 -11.35
C LYS A 49 15.27 15.83 -10.10
N ASN A 50 14.10 15.22 -10.16
CA ASN A 50 13.20 15.12 -9.01
C ASN A 50 13.68 14.04 -8.02
N GLU A 51 14.88 14.24 -7.47
CA GLU A 51 15.55 13.38 -6.50
C GLU A 51 16.16 14.24 -5.39
N GLY A 52 16.42 13.67 -4.22
CA GLY A 52 17.08 14.33 -3.10
C GLY A 52 16.35 15.57 -2.59
N LEU A 53 17.07 16.68 -2.45
CA LEU A 53 16.51 17.96 -1.97
C LEU A 53 15.38 18.46 -2.88
N GLN A 54 15.54 18.35 -4.19
CA GLN A 54 14.51 18.77 -5.15
C GLN A 54 13.22 17.98 -4.93
N ALA A 55 13.29 16.66 -4.81
CA ALA A 55 12.14 15.80 -4.53
C ALA A 55 11.51 16.10 -3.17
N ALA A 56 12.31 16.38 -2.15
CA ALA A 56 11.81 16.75 -0.83
C ALA A 56 10.98 18.04 -0.88
N PHE A 57 11.46 19.08 -1.56
CA PHE A 57 10.72 20.32 -1.74
C PHE A 57 9.47 20.14 -2.58
N THR A 58 9.56 19.52 -3.75
CA THR A 58 8.41 19.33 -4.66
C THR A 58 7.31 18.44 -4.08
N SER A 59 7.65 17.57 -3.13
CA SER A 59 6.67 16.71 -2.45
C SER A 59 5.78 17.45 -1.45
N ILE A 60 6.23 18.59 -0.94
CA ILE A 60 5.55 19.34 0.12
C ILE A 60 4.92 20.63 -0.42
N PHE A 61 5.62 21.30 -1.33
CA PHE A 61 5.10 22.49 -1.99
C PHE A 61 4.25 22.12 -3.22
N PRO A 62 3.20 22.88 -3.52
CA PRO A 62 2.73 24.11 -2.89
C PRO A 62 1.99 23.86 -1.56
N ILE A 63 2.21 24.72 -0.58
CA ILE A 63 1.49 24.73 0.70
C ILE A 63 0.32 25.68 0.56
N VAL A 64 -0.91 25.16 0.67
CA VAL A 64 -2.14 25.94 0.52
C VAL A 64 -2.77 26.18 1.88
N SER A 65 -3.32 27.40 2.11
CA SER A 65 -4.07 27.73 3.32
C SER A 65 -5.38 26.92 3.39
N HIS A 66 -5.95 26.77 4.58
CA HIS A 66 -7.24 26.07 4.74
C HIS A 66 -8.39 26.76 3.98
N SER A 67 -8.34 28.08 3.87
CA SER A 67 -9.32 28.87 3.11
C SER A 67 -9.09 28.86 1.59
N GLY A 68 -7.95 28.35 1.13
CA GLY A 68 -7.56 28.39 -0.29
C GLY A 68 -7.10 29.77 -0.81
N ASN A 69 -7.14 30.82 0.03
CA ASN A 69 -6.89 32.19 -0.39
C ASN A 69 -5.39 32.53 -0.54
N ALA A 70 -4.52 31.71 -0.03
CA ALA A 70 -3.07 31.90 -0.14
C ALA A 70 -2.38 30.58 -0.37
N ARG A 71 -1.34 30.59 -1.21
CA ARG A 71 -0.49 29.44 -1.45
C ARG A 71 0.98 29.84 -1.50
N LEU A 72 1.81 29.03 -0.89
CA LEU A 72 3.26 29.18 -0.90
C LEU A 72 3.86 28.15 -1.87
N GLU A 73 4.48 28.65 -2.94
CA GLU A 73 5.09 27.84 -3.98
C GLU A 73 6.61 27.79 -3.82
N PHE A 74 7.21 26.66 -4.16
CA PHE A 74 8.66 26.51 -4.26
C PHE A 74 9.11 26.81 -5.70
N VAL A 75 10.15 27.62 -5.86
CA VAL A 75 10.73 27.96 -7.15
C VAL A 75 12.06 27.24 -7.36
N SER A 76 13.01 27.41 -6.46
CA SER A 76 14.33 26.79 -6.52
C SER A 76 15.02 26.81 -5.16
N PHE A 77 16.10 26.06 -5.00
CA PHE A 77 16.98 26.19 -3.85
C PHE A 77 18.42 26.51 -4.28
N MET A 78 19.18 27.09 -3.36
CA MET A 78 20.59 27.39 -3.53
C MET A 78 21.36 26.98 -2.27
N LEU A 79 22.56 26.46 -2.49
CA LEU A 79 23.53 26.20 -1.44
C LEU A 79 24.56 27.31 -1.46
N GLY A 80 24.83 27.91 -0.31
CA GLY A 80 25.89 28.92 -0.17
C GLY A 80 27.26 28.26 -0.09
N GLU A 81 28.30 29.06 -0.13
CA GLU A 81 29.66 28.60 0.17
C GLU A 81 29.78 28.26 1.67
N PRO A 82 30.55 27.22 2.05
CA PRO A 82 30.82 26.93 3.43
C PRO A 82 31.58 28.09 4.10
N ALA A 83 31.18 28.46 5.30
CA ALA A 83 31.78 29.58 6.01
C ALA A 83 33.22 29.30 6.47
N PHE A 84 33.55 28.03 6.68
CA PHE A 84 34.88 27.59 7.17
C PHE A 84 35.31 26.34 6.38
N ASP A 85 36.64 26.24 6.19
CA ASP A 85 37.24 25.04 5.61
C ASP A 85 37.23 23.86 6.61
N VAL A 86 37.41 22.63 6.08
CA VAL A 86 37.43 21.38 6.85
C VAL A 86 38.45 21.45 7.99
N SER A 87 39.67 21.95 7.71
CA SER A 87 40.76 22.08 8.69
C SER A 87 40.40 23.04 9.81
N GLU A 88 39.76 24.16 9.47
CA GLU A 88 39.32 25.18 10.41
C GLU A 88 38.18 24.70 11.29
N CYS A 89 37.23 23.90 10.70
CA CYS A 89 36.16 23.27 11.45
C CYS A 89 36.70 22.27 12.50
N HIS A 90 37.74 21.52 12.18
CA HIS A 90 38.39 20.63 13.14
C HIS A 90 39.03 21.41 14.29
N GLN A 91 39.76 22.47 13.98
CA GLN A 91 40.46 23.27 14.99
C GLN A 91 39.51 24.03 15.92
N ARG A 92 38.44 24.56 15.37
CA ARG A 92 37.47 25.39 16.12
C ARG A 92 36.33 24.58 16.75
N GLY A 93 36.24 23.28 16.48
CA GLY A 93 35.13 22.44 16.95
C GLY A 93 33.79 22.76 16.28
N LEU A 94 33.81 23.21 15.02
CA LEU A 94 32.64 23.60 14.25
C LEU A 94 32.17 22.46 13.31
N THR A 95 30.97 22.62 12.76
CA THR A 95 30.42 21.72 11.76
C THR A 95 30.72 22.27 10.36
N PHE A 96 31.26 21.41 9.47
CA PHE A 96 31.44 21.75 8.07
C PHE A 96 30.09 21.69 7.36
N ALA A 97 29.49 22.85 7.14
CA ALA A 97 28.14 22.97 6.59
C ALA A 97 28.01 24.16 5.63
N SER A 98 27.03 24.08 4.77
CA SER A 98 26.62 25.15 3.87
C SER A 98 25.23 25.67 4.23
N SER A 99 25.00 26.96 4.01
CA SER A 99 23.68 27.55 4.17
C SER A 99 22.76 27.13 3.03
N LEU A 100 21.58 26.60 3.36
CA LEU A 100 20.52 26.32 2.40
C LEU A 100 19.55 27.50 2.35
N ARG A 101 19.30 28.02 1.16
CA ARG A 101 18.28 29.03 0.88
C ARG A 101 17.30 28.50 -0.14
N ALA A 102 16.02 28.72 0.06
CA ALA A 102 14.98 28.41 -0.89
C ALA A 102 14.32 29.67 -1.44
N LYS A 103 14.18 29.77 -2.73
CA LYS A 103 13.41 30.80 -3.40
C LYS A 103 11.97 30.34 -3.44
N VAL A 104 11.10 31.06 -2.74
CA VAL A 104 9.68 30.74 -2.59
C VAL A 104 8.82 31.90 -3.06
N ARG A 105 7.63 31.56 -3.50
CA ARG A 105 6.66 32.52 -4.03
C ARG A 105 5.36 32.39 -3.25
N LEU A 106 4.94 33.47 -2.59
CA LEU A 106 3.65 33.57 -1.94
C LEU A 106 2.65 34.18 -2.94
N VAL A 107 1.64 33.42 -3.28
CA VAL A 107 0.54 33.84 -4.14
C VAL A 107 -0.69 34.07 -3.28
N ILE A 108 -1.22 35.29 -3.28
CA ILE A 108 -2.42 35.67 -2.55
C ILE A 108 -3.53 35.84 -3.55
N MET A 109 -4.63 35.12 -3.34
CA MET A 109 -5.83 35.16 -4.19
C MET A 109 -6.76 36.26 -3.72
N ASP A 110 -7.58 36.77 -4.63
CA ASP A 110 -8.62 37.73 -4.29
C ASP A 110 -9.76 37.03 -3.53
N ARG A 111 -10.28 37.66 -2.47
CA ARG A 111 -11.39 37.13 -1.67
C ARG A 111 -12.72 37.18 -2.42
N GLU A 112 -12.89 38.17 -3.32
CA GLU A 112 -14.12 38.36 -4.09
C GLU A 112 -14.14 37.53 -5.36
N ALA A 113 -12.95 37.22 -5.93
CA ALA A 113 -12.78 36.41 -7.14
C ALA A 113 -11.65 35.39 -6.91
N PRO A 114 -11.96 34.20 -6.32
CA PRO A 114 -10.93 33.19 -5.92
C PRO A 114 -10.06 32.66 -7.07
N GLU A 115 -10.40 32.96 -8.31
CA GLU A 115 -9.61 32.56 -9.50
C GLU A 115 -8.59 33.63 -9.93
N THR A 116 -8.66 34.87 -9.36
CA THR A 116 -7.77 35.96 -9.70
C THR A 116 -6.68 36.11 -8.65
N VAL A 117 -5.44 36.29 -9.12
CA VAL A 117 -4.28 36.53 -8.25
C VAL A 117 -4.26 38.02 -7.89
N LYS A 118 -4.37 38.33 -6.58
CA LYS A 118 -4.28 39.69 -6.06
C LYS A 118 -2.84 40.18 -6.01
N GLU A 119 -1.94 39.37 -5.47
CA GLU A 119 -0.54 39.73 -5.27
C GLU A 119 0.38 38.50 -5.32
N VAL A 120 1.59 38.69 -5.84
CA VAL A 120 2.64 37.68 -5.84
C VAL A 120 3.90 38.27 -5.18
N LYS A 121 4.35 37.65 -4.09
CA LYS A 121 5.59 38.02 -3.39
C LYS A 121 6.61 36.90 -3.52
N GLU A 122 7.75 37.20 -4.12
CA GLU A 122 8.83 36.22 -4.30
C GLU A 122 10.04 36.64 -3.47
N GLN A 123 10.59 35.69 -2.70
CA GLN A 123 11.69 35.96 -1.79
C GLN A 123 12.57 34.72 -1.60
N GLU A 124 13.86 34.96 -1.36
CA GLU A 124 14.79 33.96 -0.87
C GLU A 124 14.70 33.86 0.65
N VAL A 125 14.44 32.64 1.15
CA VAL A 125 14.28 32.36 2.57
C VAL A 125 15.37 31.40 3.03
N TYR A 126 15.98 31.69 4.15
CA TYR A 126 16.94 30.80 4.81
C TYR A 126 16.23 29.60 5.41
N MET A 127 16.69 28.39 5.00
CA MET A 127 16.09 27.12 5.40
C MET A 127 16.93 26.33 6.42
N GLY A 128 18.08 26.87 6.82
CA GLY A 128 19.00 26.21 7.74
C GLY A 128 20.35 25.88 7.10
N GLU A 129 21.14 25.08 7.81
CA GLU A 129 22.43 24.60 7.34
C GLU A 129 22.36 23.12 7.04
N ILE A 130 23.04 22.71 5.96
CA ILE A 130 23.22 21.31 5.60
C ILE A 130 24.70 20.96 5.77
N PRO A 131 25.04 19.92 6.56
CA PRO A 131 26.39 19.40 6.64
C PRO A 131 26.88 18.96 5.26
N LEU A 132 28.08 19.31 4.89
CA LEU A 132 28.71 18.91 3.66
C LEU A 132 29.60 17.68 3.87
N MET A 133 29.65 16.85 2.84
CA MET A 133 30.54 15.68 2.83
C MET A 133 31.93 16.10 2.38
N THR A 134 32.95 15.58 3.05
CA THR A 134 34.34 15.71 2.62
C THR A 134 34.66 14.81 1.43
N THR A 135 35.79 15.03 0.78
CA THR A 135 36.29 14.16 -0.32
C THR A 135 36.48 12.71 0.08
N ASN A 136 36.63 12.45 1.38
CA ASN A 136 36.79 11.11 1.95
C ASN A 136 35.45 10.41 2.28
N GLY A 137 34.31 11.04 2.00
CA GLY A 137 32.99 10.49 2.28
C GLY A 137 32.56 10.63 3.74
N SER A 138 33.23 11.48 4.53
CA SER A 138 32.94 11.76 5.93
C SER A 138 32.26 13.12 6.11
N PHE A 139 31.75 13.37 7.32
CA PHE A 139 31.19 14.66 7.75
C PHE A 139 31.95 15.16 8.97
N VAL A 140 32.24 16.44 9.02
CA VAL A 140 32.81 17.08 10.22
C VAL A 140 31.68 17.73 11.01
N ILE A 141 31.37 17.15 12.17
CA ILE A 141 30.29 17.61 13.05
C ILE A 141 30.90 17.98 14.40
N ASN A 142 30.79 19.26 14.80
CA ASN A 142 31.36 19.80 16.02
C ASN A 142 32.87 19.47 16.14
N GLY A 143 33.59 19.59 15.04
CA GLY A 143 35.02 19.29 14.96
C GLY A 143 35.40 17.80 14.96
N THR A 144 34.45 16.90 15.05
CA THR A 144 34.67 15.45 15.00
C THR A 144 34.28 14.91 13.64
N GLU A 145 35.17 14.15 13.01
CA GLU A 145 34.91 13.50 11.75
C GLU A 145 34.03 12.26 11.97
N ARG A 146 32.94 12.14 11.21
CA ARG A 146 31.94 11.08 11.31
C ARG A 146 31.53 10.58 9.94
N VAL A 147 31.15 9.30 9.86
CA VAL A 147 30.62 8.69 8.64
C VAL A 147 29.20 8.20 8.89
N ILE A 148 28.29 8.54 7.99
CA ILE A 148 26.94 7.98 8.01
C ILE A 148 26.99 6.64 7.27
N VAL A 149 26.73 5.55 8.00
CA VAL A 149 26.82 4.19 7.48
C VAL A 149 25.54 3.87 6.69
N SER A 150 25.70 3.28 5.50
CA SER A 150 24.59 2.77 4.72
C SER A 150 23.83 1.68 5.50
N GLN A 151 22.51 1.67 5.42
CA GLN A 151 21.67 0.74 6.15
C GLN A 151 21.14 -0.35 5.22
N LEU A 152 21.28 -1.60 5.65
CA LEU A 152 20.64 -2.74 5.01
C LEU A 152 19.27 -2.96 5.66
N HIS A 153 18.19 -2.78 4.88
CA HIS A 153 16.83 -2.94 5.36
C HIS A 153 16.02 -3.84 4.42
N ARG A 154 14.86 -4.29 4.86
CA ARG A 154 13.93 -5.00 3.98
C ARG A 154 13.50 -4.08 2.85
N SER A 155 13.52 -4.61 1.61
CA SER A 155 13.03 -3.87 0.45
C SER A 155 11.54 -3.54 0.62
N PRO A 156 11.06 -2.39 0.13
CA PRO A 156 9.63 -2.18 0.01
C PRO A 156 9.01 -3.24 -0.90
N GLY A 157 7.73 -3.55 -0.66
CA GLY A 157 6.99 -4.58 -1.39
C GLY A 157 6.10 -5.42 -0.48
N VAL A 158 5.73 -6.61 -0.92
CA VAL A 158 4.97 -7.58 -0.14
C VAL A 158 5.78 -8.84 0.09
N PHE A 159 5.69 -9.40 1.30
CA PHE A 159 6.41 -10.62 1.71
C PHE A 159 5.45 -11.56 2.40
N PHE A 160 5.55 -12.84 2.05
CA PHE A 160 4.80 -13.92 2.66
C PHE A 160 5.74 -14.81 3.46
N GLU A 161 5.40 -15.06 4.72
CA GLU A 161 6.21 -15.84 5.65
C GLU A 161 5.35 -16.75 6.51
N HIS A 162 5.96 -17.64 7.28
CA HIS A 162 5.31 -18.39 8.35
C HIS A 162 6.22 -18.50 9.57
N ASP A 163 5.65 -18.76 10.71
CA ASP A 163 6.32 -18.82 12.01
C ASP A 163 7.17 -20.10 12.25
N ARG A 164 7.22 -21.00 11.28
CA ARG A 164 7.87 -22.33 11.37
C ARG A 164 7.29 -23.20 12.52
N GLY A 165 6.05 -22.97 12.90
CA GLY A 165 5.38 -23.70 13.96
C GLY A 165 5.89 -23.41 15.37
N LYS A 166 6.61 -22.29 15.59
CA LYS A 166 7.21 -21.95 16.88
C LYS A 166 6.24 -21.25 17.85
N THR A 167 5.22 -20.58 17.31
CA THR A 167 4.33 -19.72 18.09
C THR A 167 3.29 -20.51 18.85
N HIS A 168 2.83 -21.64 18.33
CA HIS A 168 1.78 -22.45 18.95
C HIS A 168 2.28 -23.87 19.29
N SER A 169 1.85 -24.39 20.45
CA SER A 169 2.26 -25.72 20.97
C SER A 169 1.93 -26.90 20.05
N SER A 170 0.91 -26.74 19.17
CA SER A 170 0.52 -27.77 18.21
C SER A 170 1.48 -27.90 17.00
N GLY A 171 2.47 -27.03 16.87
CA GLY A 171 3.36 -26.99 15.70
C GLY A 171 2.69 -26.53 14.41
N LYS A 172 1.44 -25.99 14.48
CA LYS A 172 0.70 -25.48 13.34
C LYS A 172 1.42 -24.30 12.70
N LEU A 173 1.59 -24.31 11.38
CA LEU A 173 2.17 -23.22 10.64
C LEU A 173 1.19 -22.03 10.59
N LEU A 174 1.59 -20.90 11.14
CA LEU A 174 0.85 -19.66 11.06
C LEU A 174 1.44 -18.81 9.96
N PHE A 175 0.70 -18.70 8.86
CA PHE A 175 1.10 -17.90 7.72
C PHE A 175 0.80 -16.43 7.95
N SER A 176 1.66 -15.58 7.45
CA SER A 176 1.51 -14.12 7.51
C SER A 176 1.97 -13.47 6.22
N ALA A 177 1.40 -12.31 5.92
CA ALA A 177 1.83 -11.45 4.82
C ALA A 177 2.11 -10.06 5.37
N ARG A 178 3.14 -9.41 4.85
CA ARG A 178 3.52 -8.06 5.26
C ARG A 178 3.73 -7.17 4.07
N ILE A 179 3.00 -6.06 4.01
CA ILE A 179 3.21 -5.00 3.03
C ILE A 179 4.10 -3.94 3.68
N ILE A 180 5.27 -3.72 3.10
CA ILE A 180 6.26 -2.76 3.57
C ILE A 180 6.36 -1.65 2.53
N PRO A 181 5.88 -0.42 2.83
CA PRO A 181 6.10 0.73 1.96
C PRO A 181 7.52 1.27 2.10
N TYR A 182 7.95 2.06 1.13
CA TYR A 182 9.12 2.92 1.27
C TYR A 182 8.88 3.99 2.35
N ARG A 183 7.68 4.57 2.34
CA ARG A 183 7.19 5.55 3.31
C ARG A 183 5.70 5.33 3.57
N GLY A 184 5.30 5.26 4.82
CA GLY A 184 3.90 5.08 5.22
C GLY A 184 3.71 3.96 6.24
N SER A 185 2.46 3.65 6.51
CA SER A 185 2.08 2.64 7.48
C SER A 185 2.29 1.22 6.96
N TRP A 186 2.84 0.36 7.80
CA TRP A 186 2.96 -1.06 7.51
C TRP A 186 1.61 -1.74 7.65
N LEU A 187 1.32 -2.69 6.76
CA LEU A 187 0.11 -3.50 6.81
C LEU A 187 0.50 -4.97 6.89
N ASP A 188 0.21 -5.56 8.04
CA ASP A 188 0.48 -6.96 8.32
C ASP A 188 -0.83 -7.76 8.31
N PHE A 189 -0.81 -8.96 7.72
CA PHE A 189 -1.88 -9.95 7.79
C PHE A 189 -1.35 -11.20 8.47
N GLU A 190 -2.10 -11.76 9.41
CA GLU A 190 -1.66 -12.93 10.16
C GLU A 190 -2.82 -13.90 10.41
N PHE A 191 -2.57 -15.19 10.23
CA PHE A 191 -3.49 -16.24 10.65
C PHE A 191 -3.35 -16.51 12.16
N ASP A 192 -4.48 -16.71 12.82
CA ASP A 192 -4.54 -17.18 14.20
C ASP A 192 -4.54 -18.72 14.23
N PRO A 193 -4.16 -19.38 15.34
CA PRO A 193 -4.32 -20.84 15.53
C PRO A 193 -5.72 -21.38 15.25
N LYS A 194 -6.75 -20.54 15.38
CA LYS A 194 -8.16 -20.86 15.05
C LYS A 194 -8.52 -20.72 13.58
N ASP A 195 -7.53 -20.49 12.68
CA ASP A 195 -7.74 -20.25 11.26
C ASP A 195 -8.56 -19.01 10.91
N THR A 196 -8.54 -18.01 11.79
CA THR A 196 -9.10 -16.69 11.54
C THR A 196 -8.01 -15.76 11.03
N LEU A 197 -8.32 -14.94 10.04
CA LEU A 197 -7.36 -14.01 9.45
C LEU A 197 -7.53 -12.60 10.02
N PHE A 198 -6.45 -12.06 10.56
CA PHE A 198 -6.41 -10.73 11.15
C PHE A 198 -5.47 -9.82 10.36
N PHE A 199 -5.69 -8.51 10.48
CA PHE A 199 -4.75 -7.51 10.02
C PHE A 199 -4.29 -6.60 11.16
N ARG A 200 -3.13 -5.98 10.98
CA ARG A 200 -2.56 -4.94 11.86
C ARG A 200 -2.03 -3.81 11.01
N VAL A 201 -2.17 -2.60 11.51
CA VAL A 201 -1.52 -1.40 10.94
C VAL A 201 -0.49 -0.92 11.95
N ASP A 202 0.76 -0.72 11.51
CA ASP A 202 1.87 -0.23 12.34
C ASP A 202 2.02 -0.97 13.68
N ARG A 203 1.85 -2.30 13.66
CA ARG A 203 1.90 -3.18 14.84
C ARG A 203 0.88 -2.84 15.94
N ARG A 204 -0.18 -2.11 15.61
CA ARG A 204 -1.31 -1.85 16.53
C ARG A 204 -2.09 -3.13 16.82
N ARG A 205 -3.19 -3.01 17.58
CA ARG A 205 -4.08 -4.14 17.90
C ARG A 205 -4.57 -4.81 16.61
N LYS A 206 -4.62 -6.14 16.60
CA LYS A 206 -5.15 -6.93 15.49
C LYS A 206 -6.68 -6.80 15.38
N MET A 207 -7.18 -6.78 14.15
CA MET A 207 -8.60 -6.77 13.82
C MET A 207 -8.88 -7.80 12.73
N PRO A 208 -10.13 -8.33 12.65
CA PRO A 208 -10.51 -9.23 11.55
C PRO A 208 -10.25 -8.60 10.18
N VAL A 209 -9.70 -9.36 9.23
CA VAL A 209 -9.40 -8.83 7.90
C VAL A 209 -10.66 -8.37 7.15
N THR A 210 -11.81 -8.96 7.45
CA THR A 210 -13.10 -8.59 6.89
C THR A 210 -13.52 -7.17 7.24
N THR A 211 -13.12 -6.67 8.43
CA THR A 211 -13.29 -5.25 8.78
C THR A 211 -12.55 -4.34 7.79
N LEU A 212 -11.34 -4.70 7.37
CA LEU A 212 -10.60 -3.93 6.35
C LEU A 212 -11.29 -4.01 4.99
N LEU A 213 -11.74 -5.20 4.58
CA LEU A 213 -12.45 -5.39 3.31
C LEU A 213 -13.77 -4.60 3.25
N LYS A 214 -14.54 -4.59 4.36
CA LYS A 214 -15.74 -3.74 4.47
C LYS A 214 -15.40 -2.24 4.46
N ALA A 215 -14.32 -1.83 5.13
CA ALA A 215 -13.85 -0.44 5.13
C ALA A 215 -13.45 0.06 3.72
N ILE A 216 -12.91 -0.82 2.89
CA ILE A 216 -12.61 -0.54 1.47
C ILE A 216 -13.91 -0.35 0.66
N GLY A 217 -15.00 -1.01 1.05
CA GLY A 217 -16.32 -0.87 0.44
C GLY A 217 -16.94 -2.17 -0.03
N MET A 218 -16.34 -3.33 0.28
CA MET A 218 -16.91 -4.63 -0.07
C MET A 218 -18.03 -5.03 0.88
N SER A 219 -19.14 -5.49 0.34
CA SER A 219 -20.22 -6.13 1.08
C SER A 219 -19.82 -7.57 1.50
N SER A 220 -20.58 -8.15 2.42
CA SER A 220 -20.34 -9.55 2.82
C SER A 220 -20.47 -10.52 1.64
N GLU A 221 -21.43 -10.29 0.74
CA GLU A 221 -21.60 -11.10 -0.47
C GLU A 221 -20.42 -10.97 -1.43
N GLU A 222 -19.95 -9.74 -1.66
CA GLU A 222 -18.78 -9.48 -2.51
C GLU A 222 -17.52 -10.13 -1.93
N ILE A 223 -17.33 -10.06 -0.61
CA ILE A 223 -16.23 -10.75 0.07
C ILE A 223 -16.32 -12.26 -0.18
N LEU A 224 -17.47 -12.88 0.03
CA LEU A 224 -17.61 -14.32 -0.17
C LEU A 224 -17.44 -14.69 -1.64
N SER A 225 -17.97 -13.91 -2.58
CA SER A 225 -17.81 -14.19 -4.03
C SER A 225 -16.37 -14.04 -4.51
N GLU A 226 -15.58 -13.19 -3.85
CA GLU A 226 -14.19 -12.94 -4.22
C GLU A 226 -13.23 -14.05 -3.75
N PHE A 227 -13.56 -14.73 -2.61
CA PHE A 227 -12.69 -15.71 -1.98
C PHE A 227 -13.16 -17.15 -2.12
N PHE A 228 -14.42 -17.40 -2.48
CA PHE A 228 -14.98 -18.75 -2.59
C PHE A 228 -15.62 -19.00 -3.93
N GLU A 229 -15.56 -20.24 -4.35
CA GLU A 229 -16.42 -20.80 -5.38
C GLU A 229 -17.73 -21.26 -4.74
N PHE A 230 -18.80 -21.37 -5.53
CA PHE A 230 -20.12 -21.72 -5.03
C PHE A 230 -20.57 -23.08 -5.52
N ASP A 231 -21.28 -23.78 -4.67
CA ASP A 231 -22.04 -24.97 -4.97
C ASP A 231 -23.53 -24.61 -5.04
N THR A 232 -24.23 -25.09 -6.08
CA THR A 232 -25.64 -24.78 -6.29
C THR A 232 -26.51 -25.98 -5.90
N PHE A 233 -27.51 -25.70 -5.06
CA PHE A 233 -28.53 -26.63 -4.63
C PHE A 233 -29.90 -26.18 -5.13
N LEU A 234 -30.70 -27.16 -5.63
CA LEU A 234 -32.09 -26.96 -5.98
C LEU A 234 -32.95 -27.58 -4.89
N LEU A 235 -33.77 -26.75 -4.26
CA LEU A 235 -34.71 -27.18 -3.22
C LEU A 235 -36.05 -27.56 -3.83
N GLY A 236 -36.39 -28.86 -3.74
CA GLY A 236 -37.74 -29.35 -3.98
C GLY A 236 -38.50 -29.51 -2.65
N LYS A 237 -39.80 -29.83 -2.73
CA LYS A 237 -40.64 -30.01 -1.52
C LYS A 237 -40.15 -31.11 -0.59
N GLU A 238 -39.64 -32.21 -1.15
CA GLU A 238 -39.14 -33.37 -0.38
C GLU A 238 -37.73 -33.79 -0.78
N LYS A 239 -37.14 -33.21 -1.81
CA LYS A 239 -35.83 -33.60 -2.34
C LYS A 239 -34.94 -32.40 -2.51
N VAL A 240 -33.67 -32.58 -2.20
CA VAL A 240 -32.61 -31.62 -2.45
C VAL A 240 -31.75 -32.16 -3.59
N GLU A 241 -31.59 -31.40 -4.66
CA GLU A 241 -30.71 -31.74 -5.76
C GLU A 241 -29.46 -30.89 -5.74
N PHE A 242 -28.33 -31.52 -5.93
CA PHE A 242 -27.01 -30.85 -5.95
C PHE A 242 -26.49 -30.81 -7.38
N THR A 243 -26.10 -29.61 -7.85
CA THR A 243 -25.45 -29.47 -9.15
C THR A 243 -24.00 -29.90 -9.01
N LEU A 244 -23.68 -31.03 -9.68
CA LEU A 244 -22.41 -31.71 -9.51
C LEU A 244 -21.32 -31.09 -10.40
N ILE A 245 -20.19 -30.77 -9.81
CA ILE A 245 -18.94 -30.46 -10.49
C ILE A 245 -17.94 -31.57 -10.14
N PRO A 246 -17.76 -32.58 -11.05
CA PRO A 246 -17.02 -33.81 -10.72
C PRO A 246 -15.59 -33.57 -10.24
N GLU A 247 -14.93 -32.53 -10.76
CA GLU A 247 -13.55 -32.19 -10.45
C GLU A 247 -13.34 -31.81 -8.98
N ARG A 248 -14.36 -31.21 -8.33
CA ARG A 248 -14.33 -30.79 -6.93
C ARG A 248 -14.37 -31.95 -5.94
N LEU A 249 -14.86 -33.10 -6.39
CA LEU A 249 -14.99 -34.30 -5.55
C LEU A 249 -13.68 -35.08 -5.38
N ARG A 250 -12.62 -34.70 -6.06
CA ARG A 250 -11.37 -35.43 -6.07
C ARG A 250 -10.74 -35.52 -4.68
N GLY A 251 -10.59 -36.75 -4.18
CA GLY A 251 -9.94 -37.00 -2.90
C GLY A 251 -10.88 -36.93 -1.69
N GLU A 252 -12.11 -36.47 -1.87
CA GLU A 252 -13.13 -36.49 -0.82
C GLU A 252 -13.68 -37.90 -0.57
N VAL A 253 -14.29 -38.09 0.59
CA VAL A 253 -15.01 -39.30 0.93
C VAL A 253 -16.48 -39.14 0.55
N ALA A 254 -17.02 -40.09 -0.21
CA ALA A 254 -18.41 -40.04 -0.62
C ALA A 254 -19.34 -40.12 0.59
N LYS A 255 -20.15 -39.11 0.84
CA LYS A 255 -21.12 -39.07 1.94
C LYS A 255 -22.40 -39.84 1.64
N PHE A 256 -22.64 -40.18 0.36
CA PHE A 256 -23.77 -40.95 -0.17
C PHE A 256 -23.33 -41.71 -1.42
N ASP A 257 -24.18 -42.60 -1.91
CA ASP A 257 -23.90 -43.38 -3.12
C ASP A 257 -24.09 -42.55 -4.38
N PHE A 258 -23.03 -42.49 -5.23
CA PHE A 258 -23.12 -41.86 -6.55
C PHE A 258 -23.63 -42.92 -7.55
N VAL A 259 -24.90 -42.77 -7.94
CA VAL A 259 -25.58 -43.69 -8.83
C VAL A 259 -25.72 -43.06 -10.22
N ALA A 260 -25.33 -43.79 -11.25
CA ALA A 260 -25.51 -43.38 -12.64
C ALA A 260 -27.01 -43.49 -13.05
N PRO A 261 -27.44 -42.79 -14.11
CA PRO A 261 -28.82 -42.86 -14.59
C PRO A 261 -29.30 -44.27 -14.97
N ASP A 262 -28.37 -45.19 -15.25
CA ASP A 262 -28.61 -46.60 -15.51
C ASP A 262 -28.78 -47.46 -14.24
N GLY A 263 -28.69 -46.88 -13.06
CA GLY A 263 -28.78 -47.55 -11.78
C GLY A 263 -27.48 -48.17 -11.26
N THR A 264 -26.36 -47.99 -11.98
CA THR A 264 -25.05 -48.50 -11.55
C THR A 264 -24.44 -47.59 -10.48
N VAL A 265 -23.99 -48.17 -9.36
CA VAL A 265 -23.27 -47.40 -8.32
C VAL A 265 -21.83 -47.18 -8.76
N ILE A 266 -21.47 -45.91 -9.05
CA ILE A 266 -20.11 -45.53 -9.47
C ILE A 266 -19.20 -45.44 -8.23
N VAL A 267 -19.67 -44.82 -7.15
CA VAL A 267 -18.96 -44.73 -5.88
C VAL A 267 -19.93 -45.01 -4.74
N ALA A 268 -19.62 -46.01 -3.93
CA ALA A 268 -20.41 -46.28 -2.73
C ALA A 268 -20.06 -45.30 -1.60
N LYS A 269 -21.03 -45.08 -0.71
CA LYS A 269 -20.85 -44.28 0.51
C LYS A 269 -19.57 -44.70 1.28
N ASP A 270 -18.93 -43.76 1.93
CA ASP A 270 -17.72 -43.92 2.73
C ASP A 270 -16.45 -44.33 1.93
N LYS A 271 -16.52 -44.40 0.60
CA LYS A 271 -15.34 -44.62 -0.23
C LYS A 271 -14.72 -43.31 -0.72
N ARG A 272 -13.39 -43.31 -0.81
CA ARG A 272 -12.65 -42.17 -1.34
C ARG A 272 -12.84 -42.05 -2.84
N ILE A 273 -13.19 -40.85 -3.32
CA ILE A 273 -13.42 -40.56 -4.72
C ILE A 273 -12.06 -40.40 -5.42
N THR A 274 -11.81 -41.29 -6.41
CA THR A 274 -10.55 -41.31 -7.16
C THR A 274 -10.72 -40.62 -8.52
N ALA A 275 -9.60 -40.35 -9.19
CA ALA A 275 -9.60 -39.77 -10.53
C ALA A 275 -10.34 -40.69 -11.58
N LYS A 276 -10.42 -42.02 -11.35
CA LYS A 276 -11.22 -42.92 -12.16
C LYS A 276 -12.70 -42.66 -11.97
N HIS A 277 -13.16 -42.58 -10.74
CA HIS A 277 -14.56 -42.30 -10.42
C HIS A 277 -15.03 -40.95 -11.01
N ILE A 278 -14.16 -39.92 -11.01
CA ILE A 278 -14.47 -38.61 -11.62
C ILE A 278 -14.70 -38.75 -13.12
N ARG A 279 -13.84 -39.52 -13.83
CA ARG A 279 -14.03 -39.79 -15.27
C ARG A 279 -15.32 -40.56 -15.53
N ASP A 280 -15.61 -41.56 -14.70
CA ASP A 280 -16.82 -42.37 -14.83
C ASP A 280 -18.07 -41.52 -14.62
N ILE A 281 -18.08 -40.61 -13.61
CA ILE A 281 -19.15 -39.63 -13.36
C ILE A 281 -19.30 -38.66 -14.55
N ALA A 282 -18.19 -38.14 -15.06
CA ALA A 282 -18.20 -37.22 -16.19
C ALA A 282 -18.69 -37.91 -17.47
N THR A 283 -18.30 -39.18 -17.71
CA THR A 283 -18.74 -39.98 -18.85
C THR A 283 -20.23 -40.36 -18.76
N ALA A 284 -20.72 -40.59 -17.54
CA ALA A 284 -22.15 -40.82 -17.29
C ALA A 284 -23.02 -39.56 -17.46
N GLY A 285 -22.41 -38.37 -17.63
CA GLY A 285 -23.08 -37.11 -17.88
C GLY A 285 -23.96 -36.62 -16.72
N ILE A 286 -23.65 -37.02 -15.49
CA ILE A 286 -24.40 -36.67 -14.30
C ILE A 286 -24.14 -35.19 -13.97
N LYS A 287 -25.14 -34.33 -14.22
CA LYS A 287 -25.08 -32.88 -13.90
C LYS A 287 -25.73 -32.56 -12.56
N GLN A 288 -26.71 -33.34 -12.16
CA GLN A 288 -27.47 -33.16 -10.92
C GLN A 288 -27.66 -34.51 -10.23
N ILE A 289 -27.61 -34.50 -8.91
CA ILE A 289 -27.80 -35.67 -8.09
C ILE A 289 -28.69 -35.33 -6.91
N VAL A 290 -29.62 -36.23 -6.57
CA VAL A 290 -30.43 -36.09 -5.37
C VAL A 290 -29.57 -36.46 -4.16
N VAL A 291 -29.52 -35.55 -3.19
CA VAL A 291 -28.71 -35.68 -1.97
C VAL A 291 -29.60 -35.75 -0.73
N PRO A 292 -29.18 -36.47 0.32
CA PRO A 292 -29.88 -36.41 1.62
C PRO A 292 -29.84 -34.99 2.20
N GLU A 293 -30.81 -34.61 3.01
CA GLU A 293 -30.88 -33.30 3.66
C GLU A 293 -29.66 -33.03 4.56
N ASP A 294 -29.15 -34.06 5.21
CA ASP A 294 -27.92 -33.97 6.03
C ASP A 294 -26.70 -33.44 5.24
N PHE A 295 -26.73 -33.56 3.90
CA PHE A 295 -25.63 -33.11 3.05
C PHE A 295 -25.59 -31.59 2.91
N ILE A 296 -26.73 -30.90 2.99
CA ILE A 296 -26.80 -29.42 2.92
C ILE A 296 -26.69 -28.78 4.29
N LEU A 297 -27.01 -29.50 5.37
CA LEU A 297 -26.91 -29.00 6.74
C LEU A 297 -25.45 -28.70 7.10
N GLY A 298 -25.23 -27.58 7.79
CA GLY A 298 -23.90 -27.09 8.16
C GLY A 298 -23.14 -26.40 7.03
N ARG A 299 -23.68 -26.37 5.81
CA ARG A 299 -23.11 -25.55 4.73
C ARG A 299 -23.45 -24.08 4.94
N VAL A 300 -22.66 -23.21 4.33
CA VAL A 300 -22.75 -21.75 4.52
C VAL A 300 -23.37 -21.14 3.27
N VAL A 301 -24.36 -20.28 3.47
CA VAL A 301 -25.03 -19.53 2.41
C VAL A 301 -24.09 -18.51 1.79
N ALA A 302 -24.01 -18.48 0.46
CA ALA A 302 -23.09 -17.60 -0.26
C ALA A 302 -23.62 -16.17 -0.44
N ARG A 303 -24.93 -16.01 -0.59
CA ARG A 303 -25.59 -14.72 -0.84
C ARG A 303 -26.80 -14.54 0.03
N ASN A 304 -27.23 -13.27 0.22
CA ASN A 304 -28.50 -12.99 0.90
C ASN A 304 -29.64 -13.61 0.10
N ILE A 305 -30.51 -14.32 0.80
CA ILE A 305 -31.71 -14.91 0.21
C ILE A 305 -32.90 -14.06 0.65
N ILE A 306 -33.57 -13.49 -0.34
CA ILE A 306 -34.71 -12.59 -0.15
C ILE A 306 -35.96 -13.32 -0.61
N ASP A 307 -36.98 -13.33 0.24
CA ASP A 307 -38.32 -13.79 -0.16
C ASP A 307 -38.91 -12.83 -1.18
N LYS A 308 -39.22 -13.37 -2.35
CA LYS A 308 -39.81 -12.56 -3.46
C LYS A 308 -41.21 -12.06 -3.18
N SER A 309 -41.94 -12.68 -2.24
CA SER A 309 -43.30 -12.33 -1.89
C SER A 309 -43.38 -11.20 -0.87
N THR A 310 -42.51 -11.23 0.15
CA THR A 310 -42.50 -10.26 1.27
C THR A 310 -41.43 -9.20 1.13
N GLY A 311 -40.35 -9.46 0.37
CA GLY A 311 -39.16 -8.62 0.30
C GLY A 311 -38.26 -8.73 1.52
N GLU A 312 -38.55 -9.61 2.46
CA GLU A 312 -37.74 -9.83 3.67
C GLU A 312 -36.54 -10.74 3.40
N VAL A 313 -35.46 -10.50 4.14
CA VAL A 313 -34.26 -11.35 4.06
C VAL A 313 -34.50 -12.61 4.91
N VAL A 314 -34.58 -13.77 4.25
CA VAL A 314 -34.77 -15.07 4.91
C VAL A 314 -33.44 -15.60 5.46
N ALA A 315 -32.33 -15.39 4.75
CA ALA A 315 -31.00 -15.77 5.19
C ALA A 315 -29.97 -14.72 4.73
N ASN A 316 -29.04 -14.39 5.59
CA ASN A 316 -27.93 -13.52 5.24
C ASN A 316 -26.77 -14.33 4.64
N ALA A 317 -25.97 -13.66 3.83
CA ALA A 317 -24.69 -14.21 3.38
C ALA A 317 -23.81 -14.58 4.57
N ASN A 318 -23.22 -15.76 4.54
CA ASN A 318 -22.42 -16.38 5.60
C ASN A 318 -23.22 -17.02 6.76
N ASP A 319 -24.55 -17.11 6.66
CA ASP A 319 -25.33 -17.90 7.62
C ASP A 319 -25.14 -19.40 7.37
N GLU A 320 -25.14 -20.17 8.44
CA GLU A 320 -25.05 -21.64 8.36
C GLU A 320 -26.45 -22.24 8.18
N ILE A 321 -26.58 -23.17 7.25
CA ILE A 321 -27.85 -23.84 6.97
C ILE A 321 -28.16 -24.82 8.11
N THR A 322 -29.15 -24.45 8.91
CA THR A 322 -29.74 -25.28 9.96
C THR A 322 -31.05 -25.88 9.48
N GLU A 323 -31.57 -26.89 10.20
CA GLU A 323 -32.88 -27.48 9.89
C GLU A 323 -34.01 -26.43 9.91
N THR A 324 -33.94 -25.48 10.85
CA THR A 324 -34.92 -24.39 10.94
C THR A 324 -34.83 -23.44 9.75
N LEU A 325 -33.61 -23.08 9.32
CA LEU A 325 -33.42 -22.24 8.14
C LEU A 325 -33.89 -22.95 6.87
N LEU A 326 -33.63 -24.25 6.75
CA LEU A 326 -34.07 -25.05 5.59
C LEU A 326 -35.61 -25.11 5.50
N ALA A 327 -36.30 -25.22 6.64
CA ALA A 327 -37.75 -25.15 6.70
C ALA A 327 -38.28 -23.76 6.25
N ASN A 328 -37.71 -22.68 6.77
CA ASN A 328 -38.08 -21.32 6.39
C ASN A 328 -37.85 -21.04 4.89
N LEU A 329 -36.77 -21.56 4.32
CA LEU A 329 -36.46 -21.44 2.88
C LEU A 329 -37.48 -22.17 2.01
N ARG A 330 -38.02 -23.30 2.48
CA ARG A 330 -39.10 -24.04 1.80
C ARG A 330 -40.44 -23.31 1.91
N GLU A 331 -40.75 -22.72 3.08
CA GLU A 331 -41.94 -21.90 3.27
C GLU A 331 -41.93 -20.66 2.35
N ALA A 332 -40.77 -20.05 2.16
CA ALA A 332 -40.56 -18.92 1.25
C ALA A 332 -40.50 -19.33 -0.23
N GLU A 333 -40.77 -20.60 -0.57
CA GLU A 333 -40.71 -21.16 -1.94
C GLU A 333 -39.41 -20.88 -2.69
N ILE A 334 -38.27 -20.84 -1.98
CA ILE A 334 -36.94 -20.65 -2.57
C ILE A 334 -36.52 -21.94 -3.27
N SER A 335 -36.34 -21.86 -4.58
CA SER A 335 -36.01 -23.02 -5.43
C SER A 335 -34.50 -23.27 -5.59
N THR A 336 -33.66 -22.25 -5.37
CA THR A 336 -32.22 -22.36 -5.62
C THR A 336 -31.45 -21.67 -4.49
N ILE A 337 -30.42 -22.38 -3.98
CA ILE A 337 -29.50 -21.88 -2.97
C ILE A 337 -28.08 -22.05 -3.46
N GLU A 338 -27.28 -21.01 -3.32
CA GLU A 338 -25.83 -21.07 -3.50
C GLU A 338 -25.15 -21.16 -2.13
N THR A 339 -24.26 -22.14 -1.97
CA THR A 339 -23.46 -22.34 -0.77
C THR A 339 -21.98 -22.22 -1.09
N LEU A 340 -21.18 -21.90 -0.07
CA LEU A 340 -19.73 -21.86 -0.23
C LEU A 340 -19.19 -23.27 -0.48
N TYR A 341 -18.32 -23.39 -1.49
CA TYR A 341 -17.53 -24.62 -1.68
C TYR A 341 -16.32 -24.58 -0.74
N THR A 342 -16.35 -25.39 0.28
CA THR A 342 -15.27 -25.56 1.25
C THR A 342 -15.01 -27.04 1.49
N ASN A 343 -13.73 -27.40 1.68
CA ASN A 343 -13.33 -28.76 2.03
C ASN A 343 -12.16 -28.73 3.03
N ASP A 344 -11.91 -29.86 3.67
CA ASP A 344 -10.81 -30.00 4.65
C ASP A 344 -9.44 -30.26 4.00
N LEU A 345 -9.39 -30.41 2.69
CA LEU A 345 -8.16 -30.79 1.97
C LEU A 345 -7.36 -29.56 1.52
N ASP A 346 -7.99 -28.66 0.77
CA ASP A 346 -7.31 -27.56 0.09
C ASP A 346 -8.18 -26.30 -0.10
N ARG A 347 -9.36 -26.22 0.50
CA ARG A 347 -10.33 -25.12 0.41
C ARG A 347 -10.94 -24.80 1.78
N GLY A 348 -10.12 -24.28 2.67
CA GLY A 348 -10.56 -23.94 4.03
C GLY A 348 -11.52 -22.75 4.11
N ALA A 349 -12.44 -22.75 5.06
CA ALA A 349 -13.45 -21.71 5.27
C ALA A 349 -12.91 -20.46 6.01
N PHE A 350 -11.64 -20.06 5.80
CA PHE A 350 -10.93 -19.08 6.60
C PHE A 350 -11.61 -17.70 6.63
N ILE A 351 -11.98 -17.17 5.47
CA ILE A 351 -12.61 -15.85 5.35
C ILE A 351 -14.05 -15.89 5.90
N SER A 352 -14.78 -16.97 5.68
CA SER A 352 -16.12 -17.18 6.27
C SER A 352 -16.06 -17.17 7.81
N ASN A 353 -15.11 -17.91 8.40
CA ASN A 353 -14.88 -17.93 9.85
C ASN A 353 -14.48 -16.54 10.38
N THR A 354 -13.66 -15.81 9.61
CA THR A 354 -13.26 -14.45 9.96
C THR A 354 -14.44 -13.49 9.91
N LEU A 355 -15.32 -13.64 8.91
CA LEU A 355 -16.52 -12.82 8.77
C LEU A 355 -17.52 -13.02 9.93
N ARG A 356 -17.60 -14.25 10.48
CA ARG A 356 -18.41 -14.53 11.70
C ARG A 356 -17.82 -13.88 12.95
N ALA A 357 -16.50 -13.72 13.00
CA ALA A 357 -15.81 -13.06 14.12
C ALA A 357 -15.84 -11.52 14.03
N ASP A 358 -16.32 -10.97 12.93
CA ASP A 358 -16.36 -9.53 12.65
C ASP A 358 -17.70 -8.92 13.05
N GLU A 359 -17.69 -8.07 14.07
CA GLU A 359 -18.87 -7.39 14.59
C GLU A 359 -19.33 -6.20 13.72
N THR A 360 -18.54 -5.79 12.72
CA THR A 360 -18.87 -4.64 11.88
C THR A 360 -19.90 -5.02 10.80
N VAL A 361 -20.93 -4.20 10.66
CA VAL A 361 -22.04 -4.47 9.73
C VAL A 361 -21.93 -3.64 8.45
N SER A 362 -21.36 -2.45 8.53
CA SER A 362 -21.31 -1.50 7.41
C SER A 362 -19.91 -0.96 7.15
N ARG A 363 -19.71 -0.38 5.96
CA ARG A 363 -18.48 0.33 5.58
C ARG A 363 -18.11 1.40 6.61
N GLN A 364 -19.07 2.20 7.04
CA GLN A 364 -18.86 3.28 8.01
C GLN A 364 -18.48 2.73 9.39
N ALA A 365 -19.17 1.70 9.87
CA ALA A 365 -18.83 1.04 11.14
C ALA A 365 -17.41 0.46 11.13
N ALA A 366 -17.00 -0.16 10.01
CA ALA A 366 -15.67 -0.70 9.84
C ALA A 366 -14.58 0.41 9.86
N ARG A 367 -14.79 1.53 9.17
CA ARG A 367 -13.87 2.67 9.19
C ARG A 367 -13.77 3.32 10.56
N VAL A 368 -14.88 3.46 11.28
CA VAL A 368 -14.90 3.96 12.67
C VAL A 368 -14.13 3.01 13.60
N ALA A 369 -14.27 1.69 13.43
CA ALA A 369 -13.52 0.71 14.20
C ALA A 369 -12.00 0.85 13.98
N ILE A 370 -11.57 1.01 12.73
CA ILE A 370 -10.16 1.27 12.37
C ILE A 370 -9.69 2.60 12.97
N TYR A 371 -10.50 3.66 12.90
CA TYR A 371 -10.18 4.96 13.48
C TYR A 371 -9.93 4.87 14.98
N ARG A 372 -10.83 4.22 15.72
CA ARG A 372 -10.70 4.01 17.19
C ARG A 372 -9.46 3.20 17.55
N MET A 373 -9.08 2.22 16.71
CA MET A 373 -7.84 1.47 16.90
C MET A 373 -6.60 2.36 16.73
N MET A 374 -6.60 3.23 15.72
CA MET A 374 -5.45 4.09 15.41
C MET A 374 -5.33 5.28 16.37
N ARG A 375 -6.46 5.87 16.76
CA ARG A 375 -6.57 7.06 17.62
C ARG A 375 -7.51 6.80 18.81
N PRO A 376 -7.07 6.03 19.79
CA PRO A 376 -7.89 5.77 20.98
C PRO A 376 -8.12 7.09 21.74
N GLY A 377 -9.40 7.33 22.12
CA GLY A 377 -9.79 8.51 22.88
C GLY A 377 -10.23 9.74 22.07
N GLU A 378 -9.99 9.78 20.75
CA GLU A 378 -10.53 10.83 19.90
C GLU A 378 -11.93 10.49 19.40
N PRO A 379 -12.89 11.45 19.37
CA PRO A 379 -14.21 11.20 18.83
C PRO A 379 -14.15 10.97 17.31
N PRO A 380 -14.76 9.92 16.77
CA PRO A 380 -14.76 9.61 15.35
C PRO A 380 -15.78 10.47 14.61
N THR A 381 -15.36 11.65 14.13
CA THR A 381 -16.17 12.42 13.17
C THR A 381 -16.03 11.80 11.78
N GLU A 382 -17.07 11.92 10.96
CA GLU A 382 -17.10 11.30 9.63
C GLU A 382 -15.92 11.75 8.75
N GLU A 383 -15.65 13.06 8.74
CA GLU A 383 -14.51 13.63 8.03
C GLU A 383 -13.16 13.13 8.55
N ALA A 384 -12.97 13.10 9.88
CA ALA A 384 -11.70 12.65 10.48
C ALA A 384 -11.44 11.16 10.19
N VAL A 385 -12.48 10.34 10.18
CA VAL A 385 -12.42 8.92 9.83
C VAL A 385 -12.01 8.73 8.37
N GLU A 386 -12.61 9.48 7.44
CA GLU A 386 -12.29 9.42 6.01
C GLU A 386 -10.85 9.88 5.73
N ILE A 387 -10.45 11.01 6.30
CA ILE A 387 -9.09 11.57 6.15
C ILE A 387 -8.04 10.60 6.71
N LEU A 388 -8.31 10.00 7.87
CA LEU A 388 -7.38 9.03 8.46
C LEU A 388 -7.27 7.78 7.56
N PHE A 389 -8.38 7.14 7.24
CA PHE A 389 -8.40 5.90 6.49
C PHE A 389 -7.71 6.05 5.13
N ARG A 390 -8.02 7.13 4.41
CA ARG A 390 -7.34 7.44 3.17
C ARG A 390 -5.84 7.69 3.37
N GLY A 391 -5.47 8.43 4.42
CA GLY A 391 -4.08 8.75 4.73
C GLY A 391 -3.21 7.53 5.04
N LEU A 392 -3.82 6.40 5.44
CA LEU A 392 -3.08 5.19 5.75
C LEU A 392 -2.44 4.54 4.52
N PHE A 393 -3.17 4.45 3.38
CA PHE A 393 -2.76 3.62 2.24
C PHE A 393 -2.90 4.29 0.87
N TYR A 394 -3.76 5.31 0.73
CA TYR A 394 -4.21 5.84 -0.57
C TYR A 394 -3.75 7.28 -0.85
N SER A 395 -3.08 7.94 0.07
CA SER A 395 -2.59 9.31 -0.10
C SER A 395 -1.13 9.33 -0.53
N ASP A 396 -0.81 9.92 -1.69
CA ASP A 396 0.56 10.08 -2.19
C ASP A 396 1.45 10.89 -1.23
N GLU A 397 0.85 11.75 -0.41
CA GLU A 397 1.58 12.55 0.58
C GLU A 397 2.09 11.71 1.75
N ARG A 398 1.33 10.65 2.12
CA ARG A 398 1.57 9.86 3.34
C ARG A 398 2.03 8.45 3.08
N TYR A 399 1.74 7.89 1.90
CA TYR A 399 2.04 6.52 1.54
C TYR A 399 2.75 6.45 0.19
N ASP A 400 3.85 5.72 0.13
CA ASP A 400 4.66 5.56 -1.06
C ASP A 400 5.35 4.20 -1.03
N LEU A 401 5.10 3.36 -2.02
CA LEU A 401 5.81 2.09 -2.21
C LEU A 401 7.17 2.28 -2.89
N SER A 402 7.41 3.42 -3.52
CA SER A 402 8.45 3.67 -4.52
C SER A 402 8.31 2.82 -5.79
N GLY A 403 8.94 3.23 -6.89
CA GLY A 403 8.90 2.47 -8.16
C GLY A 403 9.47 1.05 -7.99
N VAL A 404 10.56 0.89 -7.25
CA VAL A 404 11.15 -0.44 -6.96
C VAL A 404 10.23 -1.30 -6.11
N GLY A 405 9.61 -0.72 -5.08
CA GLY A 405 8.65 -1.43 -4.23
C GLY A 405 7.43 -1.87 -5.02
N ARG A 406 6.90 -1.00 -5.89
CA ARG A 406 5.75 -1.31 -6.75
C ARG A 406 6.06 -2.44 -7.74
N MET A 407 7.22 -2.38 -8.39
CA MET A 407 7.68 -3.45 -9.29
C MET A 407 7.77 -4.80 -8.56
N LYS A 408 8.42 -4.85 -7.40
CA LYS A 408 8.53 -6.08 -6.60
C LYS A 408 7.16 -6.57 -6.12
N PHE A 409 6.29 -5.66 -5.73
CA PHE A 409 4.93 -5.96 -5.32
C PHE A 409 4.15 -6.62 -6.46
N ASN A 410 4.13 -6.00 -7.65
CA ASN A 410 3.45 -6.53 -8.82
C ASN A 410 4.00 -7.90 -9.24
N ARG A 411 5.33 -8.04 -9.28
CA ARG A 411 5.98 -9.30 -9.60
C ARG A 411 5.59 -10.43 -8.63
N ARG A 412 5.53 -10.13 -7.33
CA ARG A 412 5.15 -11.12 -6.31
C ARG A 412 3.69 -11.55 -6.42
N LEU A 413 2.81 -10.66 -6.88
CA LEU A 413 1.40 -10.97 -7.17
C LEU A 413 1.19 -11.63 -8.54
N GLY A 414 2.26 -11.91 -9.30
CA GLY A 414 2.15 -12.50 -10.65
C GLY A 414 1.64 -11.54 -11.72
N ARG A 415 1.63 -10.25 -11.45
CA ARG A 415 1.31 -9.22 -12.43
C ARG A 415 2.52 -8.92 -13.31
N GLN A 416 2.29 -8.31 -14.48
CA GLN A 416 3.38 -7.86 -15.35
C GLN A 416 4.24 -6.82 -14.62
N ASP A 417 5.56 -6.83 -14.88
CA ASP A 417 6.54 -5.87 -14.33
C ASP A 417 6.38 -4.46 -14.94
N VAL A 418 5.17 -4.01 -15.21
CA VAL A 418 4.86 -2.69 -15.77
C VAL A 418 4.37 -1.81 -14.62
N LEU A 419 4.90 -0.58 -14.57
CA LEU A 419 4.36 0.43 -13.68
C LEU A 419 2.90 0.71 -14.05
N GLU A 420 2.05 0.70 -13.05
CA GLU A 420 0.65 1.08 -13.19
C GLU A 420 0.51 2.58 -12.95
N TYR A 421 -0.43 3.20 -13.64
CA TYR A 421 -0.71 4.63 -13.56
C TYR A 421 -2.13 4.87 -13.09
N LYS A 422 -2.35 6.04 -12.50
CA LYS A 422 -3.64 6.54 -12.08
C LYS A 422 -3.88 7.94 -12.62
N VAL A 423 -5.14 8.28 -12.87
CA VAL A 423 -5.54 9.62 -13.26
C VAL A 423 -6.05 10.35 -12.02
N MET A 424 -5.30 11.38 -11.60
CA MET A 424 -5.63 12.19 -10.43
C MET A 424 -6.39 13.44 -10.84
N VAL A 425 -7.50 13.71 -10.17
CA VAL A 425 -8.26 14.97 -10.27
C VAL A 425 -7.85 15.88 -9.12
N ARG A 426 -7.34 17.06 -9.42
CA ARG A 426 -6.95 18.07 -8.44
C ARG A 426 -8.02 19.11 -8.18
N GLY A 427 -8.89 19.35 -9.16
CA GLY A 427 -9.97 20.31 -9.09
C GLY A 427 -10.81 20.33 -10.35
N LEU A 428 -11.91 21.03 -10.29
CA LEU A 428 -12.83 21.26 -11.40
C LEU A 428 -13.02 22.76 -11.60
N ALA A 429 -13.06 23.20 -12.85
CA ALA A 429 -13.32 24.59 -13.19
C ALA A 429 -14.75 25.02 -12.81
N SER A 430 -15.71 24.08 -12.83
CA SER A 430 -17.09 24.33 -12.42
C SER A 430 -17.67 23.09 -11.73
N ARG A 431 -18.45 23.33 -10.67
CA ARG A 431 -19.22 22.29 -9.95
C ARG A 431 -20.71 22.31 -10.34
N ALA A 432 -21.08 23.06 -11.35
CA ALA A 432 -22.44 23.09 -11.85
C ALA A 432 -22.89 21.73 -12.38
N GLU A 433 -24.11 21.34 -12.14
CA GLU A 433 -24.65 20.02 -12.50
C GLU A 433 -24.48 19.71 -14.01
N ALA A 434 -24.64 20.72 -14.87
CA ALA A 434 -24.42 20.59 -16.30
C ALA A 434 -22.95 20.26 -16.65
N ALA A 435 -21.97 20.83 -15.93
CA ALA A 435 -20.56 20.55 -16.13
C ALA A 435 -20.20 19.12 -15.65
N LEU A 436 -20.79 18.68 -14.54
CA LEU A 436 -20.60 17.31 -14.03
C LEU A 436 -21.21 16.27 -14.98
N LYS A 437 -22.35 16.57 -15.58
CA LYS A 437 -22.98 15.72 -16.59
C LYS A 437 -22.12 15.64 -17.85
N ASN A 438 -21.60 16.75 -18.34
CA ASN A 438 -20.67 16.76 -19.48
C ASN A 438 -19.39 15.96 -19.18
N LEU A 439 -18.88 16.05 -17.94
CA LEU A 439 -17.73 15.27 -17.50
C LEU A 439 -18.06 13.76 -17.43
N SER A 440 -19.26 13.39 -16.98
CA SER A 440 -19.76 12.02 -16.99
C SER A 440 -19.85 11.47 -18.41
N ASP A 441 -20.52 12.17 -19.30
CA ASP A 441 -20.72 11.75 -20.70
C ASP A 441 -19.39 11.66 -21.47
N GLY A 442 -18.48 12.61 -21.22
CA GLY A 442 -17.16 12.66 -21.87
C GLY A 442 -16.15 11.67 -21.32
N SER A 443 -16.17 11.37 -20.03
CA SER A 443 -15.21 10.47 -19.38
C SER A 443 -15.62 9.00 -19.43
N GLY A 444 -16.93 8.72 -19.56
CA GLY A 444 -17.49 7.37 -19.48
C GLY A 444 -17.74 6.87 -18.04
N PHE A 445 -17.58 7.72 -17.04
CA PHE A 445 -17.89 7.40 -15.65
C PHE A 445 -19.34 7.80 -15.30
N SER A 446 -19.96 7.08 -14.38
CA SER A 446 -21.32 7.41 -13.94
C SER A 446 -21.36 8.77 -13.24
N LEU A 447 -22.48 9.50 -13.40
CA LEU A 447 -22.66 10.80 -12.75
C LEU A 447 -22.53 10.69 -11.22
N ALA A 448 -23.02 9.60 -10.62
CA ALA A 448 -22.88 9.33 -9.19
C ALA A 448 -21.39 9.22 -8.77
N ALA A 449 -20.57 8.50 -9.52
CA ALA A 449 -19.13 8.37 -9.23
C ALA A 449 -18.40 9.72 -9.33
N ILE A 450 -18.80 10.58 -10.28
CA ILE A 450 -18.22 11.92 -10.40
C ILE A 450 -18.71 12.83 -9.25
N GLN A 451 -19.98 12.75 -8.87
CA GLN A 451 -20.50 13.49 -7.73
C GLN A 451 -19.82 13.10 -6.42
N ASP A 452 -19.61 11.80 -6.19
CA ASP A 452 -18.85 11.29 -5.04
C ASP A 452 -17.41 11.81 -5.05
N LEU A 453 -16.74 11.75 -6.20
CA LEU A 453 -15.39 12.27 -6.35
C LEU A 453 -15.33 13.77 -6.02
N VAL A 454 -16.28 14.55 -6.54
CA VAL A 454 -16.38 16.01 -6.33
C VAL A 454 -16.63 16.36 -4.87
N SER A 455 -17.47 15.60 -4.18
CA SER A 455 -17.72 15.79 -2.73
C SER A 455 -16.47 15.63 -1.89
N LEU A 456 -15.55 14.80 -2.36
CA LEU A 456 -14.30 14.47 -1.69
C LEU A 456 -13.10 15.34 -2.09
N LEU A 457 -13.19 16.13 -3.19
CA LEU A 457 -12.11 17.03 -3.65
C LEU A 457 -11.70 18.10 -2.63
N PRO A 458 -12.57 18.65 -1.76
CA PRO A 458 -12.16 19.60 -0.72
C PRO A 458 -11.12 19.01 0.24
N HIS A 459 -11.09 17.69 0.38
CA HIS A 459 -10.14 16.97 1.24
C HIS A 459 -8.84 16.57 0.51
N GLY A 460 -8.58 17.12 -0.68
CA GLY A 460 -7.37 16.91 -1.49
C GLY A 460 -7.61 16.15 -2.81
N PRO A 461 -6.58 16.03 -3.66
CA PRO A 461 -6.66 15.36 -4.95
C PRO A 461 -7.22 13.94 -4.85
N ARG A 462 -7.97 13.48 -5.85
CA ARG A 462 -8.60 12.15 -5.88
C ARG A 462 -8.26 11.38 -7.15
N ALA A 463 -8.05 10.08 -7.02
CA ALA A 463 -7.95 9.22 -8.19
C ALA A 463 -9.32 9.02 -8.82
N LEU A 464 -9.41 9.27 -10.11
CA LEU A 464 -10.59 8.99 -10.93
C LEU A 464 -10.55 7.53 -11.40
N CYS A 465 -9.38 7.07 -11.82
CA CYS A 465 -9.14 5.71 -12.26
C CYS A 465 -7.74 5.26 -11.82
N GLU A 466 -7.60 3.98 -11.52
CA GLU A 466 -6.36 3.35 -11.04
C GLU A 466 -6.03 2.12 -11.89
N ASN A 467 -4.82 1.61 -11.75
CA ASN A 467 -4.33 0.38 -12.40
C ASN A 467 -4.39 0.46 -13.95
N MET A 468 -3.98 1.59 -14.52
CA MET A 468 -3.96 1.84 -15.96
C MET A 468 -2.56 1.74 -16.54
N THR A 469 -2.46 1.52 -17.85
CA THR A 469 -1.21 1.76 -18.57
C THR A 469 -0.94 3.25 -18.70
N LEU A 470 0.32 3.66 -18.94
CA LEU A 470 0.65 5.06 -19.15
C LEU A 470 -0.15 5.66 -20.32
N ALA A 471 -0.21 4.93 -21.44
CA ALA A 471 -0.92 5.38 -22.64
C ALA A 471 -2.41 5.62 -22.38
N ASP A 472 -3.07 4.70 -21.65
CA ASP A 472 -4.48 4.82 -21.30
C ASP A 472 -4.73 5.97 -20.30
N ALA A 473 -3.84 6.13 -19.32
CA ALA A 473 -3.92 7.21 -18.34
C ALA A 473 -3.73 8.59 -18.96
N GLU A 474 -2.76 8.73 -19.87
CA GLU A 474 -2.53 9.97 -20.61
C GLU A 474 -3.69 10.27 -21.59
N ALA A 475 -4.20 9.25 -22.29
CA ALA A 475 -5.35 9.39 -23.18
C ALA A 475 -6.61 9.83 -22.41
N LEU A 476 -6.87 9.23 -21.25
CA LEU A 476 -7.97 9.61 -20.39
C LEU A 476 -7.80 11.03 -19.84
N ALA A 477 -6.61 11.38 -19.37
CA ALA A 477 -6.29 12.73 -18.90
C ALA A 477 -6.47 13.79 -20.01
N ALA A 478 -5.98 13.51 -21.21
CA ALA A 478 -6.14 14.39 -22.37
C ALA A 478 -7.61 14.57 -22.78
N LYS A 479 -8.42 13.53 -22.63
CA LYS A 479 -9.88 13.56 -22.91
C LYS A 479 -10.65 14.37 -21.89
N ILE A 480 -10.24 14.35 -20.61
CA ILE A 480 -10.97 14.99 -19.51
C ILE A 480 -10.55 16.46 -19.29
N LYS A 481 -9.28 16.82 -19.55
CA LYS A 481 -8.79 18.21 -19.42
C LYS A 481 -9.69 19.26 -20.10
N PRO A 482 -10.09 19.10 -21.38
CA PRO A 482 -10.92 20.07 -22.06
C PRO A 482 -12.35 20.16 -21.48
N LEU A 483 -12.79 19.20 -20.68
CA LEU A 483 -14.09 19.20 -20.01
C LEU A 483 -14.08 20.00 -18.70
N GLY A 484 -12.98 20.70 -18.40
CA GLY A 484 -12.86 21.59 -17.24
C GLY A 484 -12.36 20.90 -15.97
N ALA A 485 -11.78 19.71 -16.06
CA ALA A 485 -11.14 19.05 -14.93
C ALA A 485 -9.62 19.22 -14.97
N ASN A 486 -9.04 19.64 -13.85
CA ASN A 486 -7.58 19.64 -13.68
C ASN A 486 -7.14 18.22 -13.32
N VAL A 487 -6.67 17.50 -14.32
CA VAL A 487 -6.27 16.09 -14.22
C VAL A 487 -4.84 15.86 -14.65
N GLU A 488 -4.22 14.86 -14.04
CA GLU A 488 -2.83 14.49 -14.27
C GLU A 488 -2.69 12.97 -14.17
N ALA A 489 -2.00 12.38 -15.16
CA ALA A 489 -1.58 10.98 -15.07
C ALA A 489 -0.35 10.86 -14.17
N ARG A 490 -0.39 9.98 -13.18
CA ARG A 490 0.70 9.71 -12.25
C ARG A 490 0.94 8.23 -12.07
N GLU A 491 2.18 7.88 -11.77
CA GLU A 491 2.51 6.52 -11.33
C GLU A 491 1.72 6.16 -10.06
N GLN A 492 1.21 4.94 -10.02
CA GLN A 492 0.50 4.43 -8.86
C GLN A 492 1.48 3.84 -7.85
N LEU A 493 2.02 4.69 -7.01
CA LEU A 493 2.94 4.30 -5.94
C LEU A 493 2.24 4.07 -4.58
N THR A 494 0.94 4.33 -4.51
CA THR A 494 0.09 4.01 -3.36
C THR A 494 -0.54 2.63 -3.52
N LEU A 495 -1.06 2.05 -2.43
CA LEU A 495 -1.89 0.85 -2.52
C LEU A 495 -3.22 1.16 -3.21
N SER A 496 -3.78 0.16 -3.85
CA SER A 496 -5.17 0.14 -4.31
C SER A 496 -5.99 -0.88 -3.50
N PRO A 497 -7.32 -0.77 -3.49
CA PRO A 497 -8.20 -1.80 -2.92
C PRO A 497 -7.90 -3.20 -3.48
N ARG A 498 -7.66 -3.30 -4.79
CA ARG A 498 -7.29 -4.52 -5.48
C ARG A 498 -6.01 -5.15 -4.94
N ASP A 499 -4.99 -4.34 -4.63
CA ASP A 499 -3.73 -4.81 -4.07
C ASP A 499 -3.95 -5.58 -2.76
N ILE A 500 -4.77 -5.03 -1.87
CA ILE A 500 -5.08 -5.62 -0.57
C ILE A 500 -5.81 -6.96 -0.75
N VAL A 501 -6.81 -7.00 -1.62
CA VAL A 501 -7.58 -8.22 -1.91
C VAL A 501 -6.69 -9.33 -2.46
N GLU A 502 -5.83 -9.02 -3.44
CA GLU A 502 -4.93 -10.00 -4.05
C GLU A 502 -3.88 -10.54 -3.06
N VAL A 503 -3.34 -9.69 -2.18
CA VAL A 503 -2.44 -10.15 -1.11
C VAL A 503 -3.14 -11.13 -0.18
N ILE A 504 -4.39 -10.85 0.20
CA ILE A 504 -5.18 -11.74 1.05
C ILE A 504 -5.47 -13.05 0.31
N LYS A 505 -5.79 -13.02 -0.98
CA LYS A 505 -5.99 -14.23 -1.80
C LYS A 505 -4.77 -15.13 -1.80
N ILE A 506 -3.59 -14.58 -2.07
CA ILE A 506 -2.35 -15.35 -2.06
C ILE A 506 -2.08 -15.93 -0.67
N LEU A 507 -2.33 -15.17 0.39
CA LEU A 507 -2.15 -15.65 1.75
C LEU A 507 -3.11 -16.80 2.09
N VAL A 508 -4.35 -16.74 1.63
CA VAL A 508 -5.33 -17.83 1.75
C VAL A 508 -4.89 -19.05 0.95
N GLU A 509 -4.38 -18.88 -0.27
CA GLU A 509 -3.85 -19.98 -1.09
C GLU A 509 -2.63 -20.64 -0.43
N LEU A 510 -1.72 -19.85 0.16
CA LEU A 510 -0.59 -20.39 0.93
C LEU A 510 -1.06 -21.23 2.12
N ARG A 511 -2.11 -20.78 2.81
CA ARG A 511 -2.70 -21.55 3.92
C ARG A 511 -3.37 -22.83 3.43
N ASN A 512 -3.91 -22.83 2.21
CA ASN A 512 -4.44 -24.02 1.51
C ASN A 512 -3.33 -24.95 0.98
N GLY A 513 -2.06 -24.61 1.18
CA GLY A 513 -0.91 -25.40 0.73
C GLY A 513 -0.49 -25.14 -0.73
N ARG A 514 -0.90 -24.04 -1.33
CA ARG A 514 -0.56 -23.64 -2.70
C ARG A 514 0.32 -22.42 -2.71
N GLY A 515 1.44 -22.46 -3.40
CA GLY A 515 2.40 -21.38 -3.52
C GLY A 515 3.61 -21.54 -2.62
N GLU A 516 4.48 -20.55 -2.62
CA GLU A 516 5.75 -20.55 -1.91
C GLU A 516 5.89 -19.29 -1.03
N ILE A 517 6.56 -19.43 0.10
CA ILE A 517 6.91 -18.33 0.99
C ILE A 517 8.20 -17.64 0.53
N ASP A 518 8.38 -16.40 0.97
CA ASP A 518 9.57 -15.63 0.66
C ASP A 518 10.68 -15.87 1.71
N ASP A 519 11.92 -15.93 1.25
CA ASP A 519 13.09 -15.89 2.13
C ASP A 519 13.46 -14.43 2.41
N ILE A 520 13.20 -14.00 3.66
CA ILE A 520 13.43 -12.62 4.08
C ILE A 520 14.92 -12.29 4.15
N ASP A 521 15.77 -13.28 4.45
CA ASP A 521 17.20 -13.08 4.63
C ASP A 521 17.95 -13.07 3.29
N HIS A 522 17.28 -13.47 2.21
CA HIS A 522 17.85 -13.41 0.88
C HIS A 522 18.17 -11.97 0.47
N LEU A 523 19.38 -11.72 -0.02
CA LEU A 523 19.82 -10.35 -0.39
C LEU A 523 18.97 -9.69 -1.47
N GLY A 524 18.28 -10.45 -2.31
CA GLY A 524 17.29 -9.94 -3.27
C GLY A 524 16.07 -9.28 -2.60
N ASN A 525 15.77 -9.65 -1.35
CA ASN A 525 14.67 -9.11 -0.54
C ASN A 525 15.11 -8.02 0.44
N ARG A 526 16.40 -7.72 0.45
CA ARG A 526 17.01 -6.67 1.26
C ARG A 526 17.60 -5.60 0.33
N ARG A 527 17.51 -4.35 0.74
CA ARG A 527 18.01 -3.19 0.00
C ARG A 527 18.96 -2.38 0.86
N VAL A 528 19.97 -1.81 0.23
CA VAL A 528 20.88 -0.86 0.87
C VAL A 528 20.31 0.55 0.72
N ARG A 529 20.13 1.22 1.85
CA ARG A 529 19.77 2.64 1.92
C ARG A 529 21.06 3.44 2.13
N SER A 530 21.43 4.23 1.13
CA SER A 530 22.65 5.04 1.15
C SER A 530 22.45 6.36 1.89
N VAL A 531 23.54 7.08 2.12
CA VAL A 531 23.55 8.33 2.88
C VAL A 531 22.64 9.41 2.27
N GLY A 532 22.59 9.55 0.95
CA GLY A 532 21.73 10.53 0.29
C GLY A 532 20.26 10.30 0.53
N GLU A 533 19.84 9.03 0.49
CA GLU A 533 18.46 8.62 0.78
C GLU A 533 18.10 8.84 2.27
N LEU A 534 19.03 8.56 3.19
CA LEU A 534 18.85 8.82 4.61
C LEU A 534 18.69 10.32 4.87
N ALA A 535 19.53 11.14 4.22
CA ALA A 535 19.47 12.59 4.32
C ALA A 535 18.15 13.16 3.75
N GLU A 536 17.70 12.66 2.61
CA GLU A 536 16.42 13.06 1.99
C GLU A 536 15.24 12.79 2.94
N ASN A 537 15.17 11.58 3.49
CA ASN A 537 14.08 11.18 4.38
C ASN A 537 14.03 12.05 5.63
N GLN A 538 15.19 12.35 6.21
CA GLN A 538 15.28 13.19 7.41
C GLN A 538 14.98 14.65 7.11
N PHE A 539 15.47 15.18 5.98
CA PHE A 539 15.17 16.53 5.54
C PHE A 539 13.66 16.71 5.26
N ARG A 540 13.04 15.73 4.60
CA ARG A 540 11.58 15.69 4.37
C ARG A 540 10.79 15.71 5.67
N ALA A 541 11.22 14.96 6.70
CA ALA A 541 10.59 14.98 8.02
C ALA A 541 10.64 16.38 8.65
N GLY A 542 11.74 17.10 8.47
CA GLY A 542 11.87 18.50 8.87
C GLY A 542 10.91 19.42 8.10
N LEU A 543 10.82 19.27 6.78
CA LEU A 543 9.92 20.05 5.93
C LEU A 543 8.44 19.83 6.25
N VAL A 544 8.01 18.63 6.59
CA VAL A 544 6.61 18.34 7.02
C VAL A 544 6.26 19.12 8.29
N ARG A 545 7.20 19.26 9.23
CA ARG A 545 7.01 20.10 10.43
C ARG A 545 6.85 21.57 10.05
N VAL A 546 7.64 22.05 9.07
CA VAL A 546 7.51 23.42 8.53
C VAL A 546 6.17 23.62 7.82
N GLU A 547 5.75 22.67 6.98
CA GLU A 547 4.46 22.71 6.28
C GLU A 547 3.31 22.94 7.26
N ARG A 548 3.27 22.18 8.36
CA ARG A 548 2.23 22.32 9.39
C ARG A 548 2.23 23.72 9.99
N ALA A 549 3.40 24.23 10.37
CA ALA A 549 3.53 25.59 10.93
C ALA A 549 3.14 26.68 9.93
N VAL A 550 3.48 26.50 8.64
CA VAL A 550 3.10 27.42 7.57
C VAL A 550 1.59 27.42 7.35
N LYS A 551 0.95 26.23 7.31
CA LYS A 551 -0.52 26.12 7.19
C LYS A 551 -1.25 26.84 8.33
N GLU A 552 -0.78 26.67 9.56
CA GLU A 552 -1.34 27.36 10.74
C GLU A 552 -1.19 28.88 10.63
N ARG A 553 0.00 29.36 10.25
CA ARG A 553 0.26 30.81 10.09
C ARG A 553 -0.55 31.43 8.95
N LEU A 554 -0.64 30.74 7.80
CA LEU A 554 -1.48 31.19 6.67
C LEU A 554 -2.97 31.26 7.02
N SER A 555 -3.41 30.44 7.99
CA SER A 555 -4.81 30.44 8.44
C SER A 555 -5.13 31.52 9.47
N GLN A 556 -4.14 31.93 10.27
CA GLN A 556 -4.30 32.89 11.36
C GLN A 556 -4.07 34.35 10.92
N ALA A 557 -3.30 34.55 9.86
CA ALA A 557 -2.85 35.90 9.49
C ALA A 557 -3.81 36.57 8.50
N GLU A 558 -4.07 37.85 8.70
CA GLU A 558 -4.65 38.74 7.73
C GLU A 558 -3.69 38.87 6.54
N SER A 559 -4.16 38.56 5.35
CA SER A 559 -3.34 38.30 4.15
C SER A 559 -2.53 39.47 3.60
N ASP A 560 -2.79 40.72 4.02
CA ASP A 560 -2.31 41.88 3.28
C ASP A 560 -0.83 42.26 3.60
N ASN A 561 -0.26 41.82 4.73
CA ASN A 561 1.13 42.16 5.11
C ASN A 561 2.08 41.00 5.28
N LEU A 562 1.67 39.78 4.89
CA LEU A 562 2.50 38.58 5.01
C LEU A 562 3.66 38.56 4.02
N MET A 563 4.84 38.22 4.54
CA MET A 563 6.04 37.98 3.73
C MET A 563 6.46 36.51 3.84
N PRO A 564 7.05 35.91 2.78
CA PRO A 564 7.48 34.52 2.81
C PRO A 564 8.39 34.12 3.97
N HIS A 565 9.28 35.02 4.39
CA HIS A 565 10.22 34.76 5.51
C HIS A 565 9.52 34.69 6.89
N ASP A 566 8.38 35.37 7.08
CA ASP A 566 7.60 35.31 8.31
C ASP A 566 6.89 33.94 8.47
N LEU A 567 6.61 33.27 7.35
CA LEU A 567 5.91 32.00 7.32
C LEU A 567 6.82 30.82 7.63
N ILE A 568 8.07 30.88 7.19
CA ILE A 568 9.00 29.75 7.26
C ILE A 568 9.92 29.87 8.47
N ASN A 569 9.98 28.79 9.26
CA ASN A 569 10.95 28.67 10.36
C ASN A 569 11.97 27.59 10.03
N ALA A 570 13.24 27.93 10.01
CA ALA A 570 14.33 27.00 9.71
C ALA A 570 14.66 26.02 10.87
N LYS A 571 14.24 26.29 12.10
CA LYS A 571 14.59 25.48 13.28
C LYS A 571 14.18 24.00 13.17
N PRO A 572 12.97 23.63 12.69
CA PRO A 572 12.58 22.23 12.52
C PRO A 572 13.45 21.47 11.52
N ILE A 573 13.91 22.14 10.46
CA ILE A 573 14.80 21.54 9.45
C ILE A 573 16.19 21.32 10.05
N SER A 574 16.75 22.34 10.69
CA SER A 574 18.07 22.23 11.36
C SER A 574 18.07 21.16 12.45
N ALA A 575 16.96 21.01 13.20
CA ALA A 575 16.81 19.93 14.18
C ALA A 575 16.79 18.55 13.50
N ALA A 576 16.02 18.41 12.43
CA ALA A 576 15.92 17.15 11.69
C ALA A 576 17.27 16.74 11.06
N VAL A 577 18.01 17.68 10.50
CA VAL A 577 19.35 17.44 9.95
C VAL A 577 20.34 17.02 11.05
N LYS A 578 20.26 17.63 12.24
CA LYS A 578 21.07 17.24 13.40
C LYS A 578 20.70 15.83 13.91
N GLU A 579 19.43 15.46 13.88
CA GLU A 579 18.97 14.09 14.22
C GLU A 579 19.65 13.04 13.32
N LEU A 580 19.91 13.33 12.05
CA LEU A 580 20.61 12.42 11.13
C LEU A 580 21.98 12.02 11.68
N SER A 581 22.73 12.95 12.25
CA SER A 581 24.07 12.70 12.80
C SER A 581 24.06 12.00 14.16
N LEU A 582 22.94 12.03 14.88
CA LEU A 582 22.80 11.47 16.22
C LEU A 582 22.17 10.07 16.22
N ILE A 583 21.17 9.85 15.38
CA ILE A 583 20.34 8.62 15.38
C ILE A 583 20.82 7.61 14.34
N HIS A 584 21.24 8.06 13.17
CA HIS A 584 21.79 7.22 12.12
C HIS A 584 23.30 7.13 12.31
N ILE A 585 23.69 6.15 13.09
CA ILE A 585 25.02 5.70 13.47
C ILE A 585 26.17 6.38 12.69
N SER A 586 26.60 7.49 13.24
CA SER A 586 27.88 8.08 12.91
C SER A 586 28.91 7.51 13.91
N GLU A 587 29.76 6.59 13.50
CA GLU A 587 30.91 6.24 14.31
C GLU A 587 31.99 7.32 14.13
N PRO A 588 32.59 7.82 15.22
CA PRO A 588 33.76 8.67 15.09
C PRO A 588 34.88 7.83 14.45
N THR A 589 35.47 8.34 13.38
CA THR A 589 36.69 7.77 12.84
C THR A 589 37.73 7.82 13.95
N ARG A 590 38.19 6.65 14.41
CA ARG A 590 39.29 6.60 15.38
C ARG A 590 40.55 7.04 14.65
N PRO A 591 41.29 8.04 15.14
CA PRO A 591 42.63 8.28 14.62
C PRO A 591 43.49 7.03 14.93
N TYR A 592 44.09 6.47 13.92
CA TYR A 592 45.11 5.43 14.08
C TYR A 592 46.37 6.03 14.69
#